data_3243f96fa3b7d1783c25a14180184896
#
_entry.id   3243f96fa3b7d1783c25a14180184896
#
_cell.length_a   1.000
_cell.length_b   1.000
_cell.length_c   1.000
_cell.angle_alpha   90.00
_cell.angle_beta   90.00
_cell.angle_gamma   90.00
#
_symmetry.space_group_name_H-M   'P 1'
#
loop_
_entity.id
_entity.type
_entity.pdbx_description
1 polymer ?
#
loop_
_entity_poly.entity_id
_entity_poly.type
_entity_poly.pdbx_seq_one_letter_code
_entity_poly.pdbx_strand_id
1 'polypeptide(L)'
;MKQDLPESSDKTFRDIEKLRHGTTLKSGKSTFYLMTQHGFKVKRTSTVFFVRLPDGSKAYLKYSVEGDRLSLIETYTPEAYRGRGLAKLLVDEAVEYAVEKGLRIVPLCSYSVYYFIKFRDRRVLLADEYRDMGDSELEEYYRERLGYERSKRPS
;
A
#
# COMPACT_ATOMS: atom_id res chain seq x y z
N MET A 1 -12.14 -11.46 23.51
CA MET A 1 -11.87 -10.20 22.89
C MET A 1 -10.42 -9.91 22.74
N LYS A 2 -9.75 -9.73 23.84
CA LYS A 2 -8.34 -9.44 23.75
C LYS A 2 -7.57 -10.54 23.08
N GLN A 3 -8.01 -11.75 23.27
CA GLN A 3 -7.34 -12.87 22.64
C GLN A 3 -7.54 -12.89 21.15
N ASP A 4 -8.70 -12.43 20.74
CA ASP A 4 -8.99 -12.43 19.33
C ASP A 4 -8.09 -11.49 18.57
N LEU A 5 -7.81 -10.34 19.17
CA LEU A 5 -7.00 -9.35 18.47
C LEU A 5 -5.60 -9.84 18.13
N PRO A 6 -4.85 -10.39 19.09
CA PRO A 6 -3.53 -10.91 18.76
C PRO A 6 -3.58 -12.04 17.75
N GLU A 7 -4.56 -12.92 17.93
CA GLU A 7 -4.70 -14.02 16.99
C GLU A 7 -4.98 -13.53 15.59
N SER A 8 -5.89 -12.59 15.51
CA SER A 8 -6.25 -12.02 14.23
C SER A 8 -5.04 -11.38 13.59
N SER A 9 -4.30 -10.62 14.37
CA SER A 9 -3.12 -9.95 13.85
C SER A 9 -2.08 -10.96 13.38
N ASP A 10 -1.86 -11.98 14.19
CA ASP A 10 -0.90 -13.01 13.81
C ASP A 10 -1.31 -13.70 12.53
N LYS A 11 -2.58 -14.00 12.43
CA LYS A 11 -3.08 -14.66 11.24
C LYS A 11 -2.87 -13.79 10.02
N THR A 12 -3.20 -12.53 10.13
CA THR A 12 -3.04 -11.60 9.02
C THR A 12 -1.58 -11.49 8.61
N PHE A 13 -0.72 -11.38 9.60
CA PHE A 13 0.70 -11.26 9.32
C PHE A 13 1.21 -12.52 8.64
N ARG A 14 0.79 -13.68 9.10
CA ARG A 14 1.20 -14.93 8.49
C ARG A 14 0.67 -15.05 7.08
N ASP A 15 -0.53 -14.56 6.84
CA ASP A 15 -1.08 -14.60 5.49
C ASP A 15 -0.24 -13.77 4.54
N ILE A 16 0.16 -12.60 4.98
CA ILE A 16 1.01 -11.74 4.16
C ILE A 16 2.36 -12.39 3.95
N GLU A 17 2.92 -12.94 5.00
CA GLU A 17 4.20 -13.66 4.89
C GLU A 17 4.08 -14.82 3.93
N LYS A 18 2.98 -15.53 4.04
CA LYS A 18 2.75 -16.67 3.18
C LYS A 18 2.69 -16.25 1.73
N LEU A 19 2.01 -15.16 1.45
CA LEU A 19 1.96 -14.65 0.09
C LEU A 19 3.34 -14.30 -0.40
N ARG A 20 4.11 -13.62 0.42
CA ARG A 20 5.46 -13.25 0.06
C ARG A 20 6.32 -14.48 -0.16
N HIS A 21 6.24 -15.42 0.75
CA HIS A 21 7.01 -16.66 0.64
C HIS A 21 6.58 -17.47 -0.57
N GLY A 22 5.28 -17.53 -0.80
CA GLY A 22 4.79 -18.21 -1.96
C GLY A 22 5.36 -17.63 -3.23
N THR A 23 5.40 -16.32 -3.29
CA THR A 23 5.99 -15.64 -4.41
C THR A 23 7.47 -16.01 -4.55
N THR A 24 8.16 -16.00 -3.42
CA THR A 24 9.58 -16.31 -3.40
C THR A 24 9.84 -17.75 -3.81
N LEU A 25 9.08 -18.66 -3.21
CA LEU A 25 9.28 -20.07 -3.46
C LEU A 25 9.06 -20.42 -4.91
N LYS A 26 8.14 -19.73 -5.53
CA LYS A 26 7.87 -19.99 -6.93
C LYS A 26 8.80 -19.21 -7.83
N SER A 27 9.87 -18.73 -7.24
CA SER A 27 10.94 -18.07 -7.99
C SER A 27 10.40 -16.94 -8.84
N GLY A 28 9.62 -16.13 -8.23
CA GLY A 28 9.06 -15.02 -8.95
C GLY A 28 7.90 -15.39 -9.84
N LYS A 29 7.52 -16.66 -9.84
CA LYS A 29 6.38 -17.04 -10.65
C LYS A 29 5.13 -16.32 -10.20
N SER A 30 4.94 -16.17 -8.90
CA SER A 30 3.79 -15.42 -8.41
C SER A 30 3.89 -13.97 -8.82
N THR A 31 5.08 -13.40 -8.71
CA THR A 31 5.29 -12.03 -9.15
C THR A 31 5.04 -11.92 -10.65
N PHE A 32 5.60 -12.86 -11.40
CA PHE A 32 5.38 -12.90 -12.83
C PHE A 32 3.90 -13.06 -13.15
N TYR A 33 3.24 -13.92 -12.41
CA TYR A 33 1.82 -14.15 -12.60
C TYR A 33 1.02 -12.87 -12.34
N LEU A 34 1.37 -12.15 -11.29
CA LEU A 34 0.71 -10.88 -11.01
C LEU A 34 0.94 -9.89 -12.13
N MET A 35 2.17 -9.85 -12.64
CA MET A 35 2.46 -8.99 -13.78
C MET A 35 1.59 -9.36 -14.97
N THR A 36 1.49 -10.65 -15.22
CA THR A 36 0.70 -11.11 -16.35
C THR A 36 -0.76 -10.76 -16.14
N GLN A 37 -1.27 -10.97 -14.94
CA GLN A 37 -2.67 -10.68 -14.62
C GLN A 37 -3.00 -9.23 -14.84
N HIS A 38 -2.13 -8.36 -14.37
CA HIS A 38 -2.39 -6.93 -14.44
C HIS A 38 -1.79 -6.28 -15.67
N GLY A 39 -0.89 -7.01 -16.34
CA GLY A 39 -0.22 -6.44 -17.50
C GLY A 39 0.79 -5.38 -17.14
N PHE A 40 1.19 -5.30 -15.87
CA PHE A 40 2.10 -4.25 -15.43
C PHE A 40 3.08 -4.80 -14.41
N LYS A 41 4.28 -4.26 -14.46
CA LYS A 41 5.34 -4.65 -13.54
C LYS A 41 5.70 -3.46 -12.66
N VAL A 42 5.70 -3.69 -11.34
CA VAL A 42 6.08 -2.65 -10.40
C VAL A 42 7.58 -2.68 -10.22
N LYS A 43 8.19 -1.51 -10.33
CA LYS A 43 9.60 -1.31 -10.07
C LYS A 43 9.76 -0.33 -8.92
N ARG A 44 10.94 -0.31 -8.34
CA ARG A 44 11.16 0.53 -7.17
C ARG A 44 12.51 1.23 -7.25
N THR A 45 12.50 2.50 -6.92
CA THR A 45 13.73 3.24 -6.61
C THR A 45 13.75 3.50 -5.11
N SER A 46 14.68 4.31 -4.66
CA SER A 46 14.76 4.64 -3.24
C SER A 46 13.61 5.55 -2.77
N THR A 47 12.85 6.12 -3.69
CA THR A 47 11.78 7.06 -3.31
C THR A 47 10.45 6.78 -3.96
N VAL A 48 10.38 5.83 -4.89
CA VAL A 48 9.15 5.64 -5.68
C VAL A 48 8.97 4.18 -6.03
N PHE A 49 7.74 3.67 -5.85
CA PHE A 49 7.28 2.46 -6.54
C PHE A 49 6.58 2.95 -7.80
N PHE A 50 6.83 2.32 -8.94
CA PHE A 50 6.21 2.82 -10.16
C PHE A 50 5.98 1.71 -11.16
N VAL A 51 5.07 1.99 -12.09
CA VAL A 51 4.75 1.12 -13.22
C VAL A 51 4.87 1.95 -14.48
N ARG A 52 5.64 1.45 -15.45
CA ARG A 52 5.68 2.08 -16.76
C ARG A 52 4.46 1.67 -17.56
N LEU A 53 3.83 2.63 -18.19
CA LEU A 53 2.62 2.38 -18.96
C LEU A 53 2.93 2.40 -20.44
N PRO A 54 2.07 1.77 -21.26
CA PRO A 54 2.36 1.64 -22.69
C PRO A 54 2.57 2.97 -23.40
N ASP A 55 1.95 4.05 -22.93
CA ASP A 55 2.09 5.35 -23.57
C ASP A 55 3.30 6.13 -23.06
N GLY A 56 4.16 5.49 -22.26
CA GLY A 56 5.35 6.13 -21.73
C GLY A 56 5.16 6.85 -20.42
N SER A 57 3.93 7.01 -19.96
CA SER A 57 3.69 7.62 -18.68
C SER A 57 3.90 6.61 -17.56
N LYS A 58 3.72 7.05 -16.33
CA LYS A 58 3.93 6.20 -15.16
C LYS A 58 2.83 6.38 -14.14
N ALA A 59 2.44 5.27 -13.53
CA ALA A 59 1.69 5.32 -12.28
C ALA A 59 2.71 5.15 -11.18
N TYR A 60 2.54 5.84 -10.05
CA TYR A 60 3.57 5.77 -9.03
C TYR A 60 3.02 5.98 -7.63
N LEU A 61 3.82 5.54 -6.68
CA LEU A 61 3.59 5.75 -5.25
C LEU A 61 4.90 6.25 -4.66
N LYS A 62 4.91 7.49 -4.24
CA LYS A 62 6.08 8.07 -3.58
C LYS A 62 6.11 7.61 -2.13
N TYR A 63 7.30 7.31 -1.65
CA TYR A 63 7.46 6.86 -0.28
C TYR A 63 8.78 7.36 0.30
N SER A 64 8.89 7.27 1.62
CA SER A 64 10.14 7.51 2.31
C SER A 64 10.25 6.55 3.48
N VAL A 65 11.48 6.27 3.88
CA VAL A 65 11.73 5.41 5.01
C VAL A 65 12.55 6.20 6.02
N GLU A 66 12.06 6.26 7.25
CA GLU A 66 12.79 6.90 8.34
C GLU A 66 12.70 5.98 9.55
N GLY A 67 13.87 5.46 9.97
CA GLY A 67 13.86 4.49 11.04
C GLY A 67 13.08 3.25 10.62
N ASP A 68 12.08 2.90 11.39
CA ASP A 68 11.25 1.74 11.08
C ASP A 68 9.91 2.14 10.47
N ARG A 69 9.81 3.36 9.90
CA ARG A 69 8.55 3.87 9.39
C ARG A 69 8.63 4.04 7.88
N LEU A 70 7.65 3.51 7.20
CA LEU A 70 7.51 3.64 5.75
C LEU A 70 6.32 4.55 5.49
N SER A 71 6.58 5.74 5.02
CA SER A 71 5.53 6.72 4.74
C SER A 71 5.12 6.64 3.29
N LEU A 72 3.83 6.50 3.06
CA LEU A 72 3.25 6.46 1.72
C LEU A 72 2.73 7.86 1.42
N ILE A 73 3.44 8.58 0.57
CA ILE A 73 3.31 10.04 0.49
C ILE A 73 2.33 10.48 -0.57
N GLU A 74 2.42 9.90 -1.74
CA GLU A 74 1.61 10.36 -2.86
C GLU A 74 1.40 9.22 -3.84
N THR A 75 0.16 9.01 -4.27
CA THR A 75 -0.18 7.99 -5.26
C THR A 75 -0.76 8.69 -6.48
N TYR A 76 -0.27 8.31 -7.65
CA TYR A 76 -0.76 8.91 -8.89
C TYR A 76 -0.97 7.86 -9.96
N THR A 77 -2.11 7.92 -10.62
CA THR A 77 -2.41 7.10 -11.80
C THR A 77 -2.89 8.03 -12.90
N PRO A 78 -2.27 7.98 -14.09
CA PRO A 78 -2.76 8.80 -15.19
C PRO A 78 -4.21 8.49 -15.49
N GLU A 79 -4.93 9.51 -15.90
CA GLU A 79 -6.37 9.41 -16.07
C GLU A 79 -6.77 8.27 -17.00
N ALA A 80 -6.02 8.09 -18.08
CA ALA A 80 -6.35 7.05 -19.06
C ALA A 80 -6.26 5.65 -18.49
N TYR A 81 -5.58 5.49 -17.35
CA TYR A 81 -5.35 4.16 -16.79
C TYR A 81 -6.03 3.96 -15.45
N ARG A 82 -6.89 4.88 -15.06
CA ARG A 82 -7.60 4.75 -13.80
C ARG A 82 -8.64 3.66 -13.90
N GLY A 83 -8.97 3.08 -12.74
CA GLY A 83 -9.95 2.02 -12.69
C GLY A 83 -9.41 0.64 -13.05
N ARG A 84 -8.10 0.52 -13.20
CA ARG A 84 -7.49 -0.76 -13.56
C ARG A 84 -6.71 -1.39 -12.41
N GLY A 85 -6.85 -0.85 -11.21
CA GLY A 85 -6.21 -1.44 -10.05
C GLY A 85 -4.74 -1.10 -9.88
N LEU A 86 -4.24 -0.09 -10.57
CA LEU A 86 -2.83 0.25 -10.47
C LEU A 86 -2.45 0.80 -9.11
N ALA A 87 -3.31 1.65 -8.53
CA ALA A 87 -3.01 2.18 -7.21
C ALA A 87 -2.97 1.07 -6.18
N LYS A 88 -3.90 0.12 -6.28
CA LYS A 88 -3.88 -1.01 -5.37
C LYS A 88 -2.61 -1.84 -5.54
N LEU A 89 -2.22 -2.07 -6.78
CA LEU A 89 -1.01 -2.84 -7.06
C LEU A 89 0.21 -2.18 -6.43
N LEU A 90 0.29 -0.86 -6.53
CA LEU A 90 1.41 -0.12 -5.96
C LEU A 90 1.45 -0.22 -4.44
N VAL A 91 0.29 -0.08 -3.79
CA VAL A 91 0.26 -0.19 -2.33
C VAL A 91 0.49 -1.63 -1.89
N ASP A 92 -0.01 -2.61 -2.64
CA ASP A 92 0.30 -4.01 -2.35
C ASP A 92 1.80 -4.24 -2.31
N GLU A 93 2.51 -3.65 -3.27
CA GLU A 93 3.96 -3.77 -3.32
C GLU A 93 4.63 -3.12 -2.11
N ALA A 94 4.12 -1.95 -1.71
CA ALA A 94 4.65 -1.28 -0.54
C ALA A 94 4.40 -2.08 0.73
N VAL A 95 3.24 -2.74 0.82
CA VAL A 95 2.93 -3.60 1.95
C VAL A 95 3.92 -4.75 2.03
N GLU A 96 4.19 -5.39 0.90
CA GLU A 96 5.18 -6.47 0.88
C GLU A 96 6.54 -5.97 1.30
N TYR A 97 6.91 -4.81 0.82
CA TYR A 97 8.20 -4.21 1.19
C TYR A 97 8.27 -3.96 2.70
N ALA A 98 7.18 -3.43 3.26
CA ALA A 98 7.15 -3.17 4.70
C ALA A 98 7.31 -4.47 5.50
N VAL A 99 6.63 -5.53 5.07
CA VAL A 99 6.75 -6.81 5.77
C VAL A 99 8.19 -7.33 5.67
N GLU A 100 8.75 -7.27 4.49
CA GLU A 100 10.09 -7.76 4.26
C GLU A 100 11.12 -7.02 5.11
N LYS A 101 10.96 -5.71 5.23
CA LYS A 101 11.94 -4.88 5.93
C LYS A 101 11.58 -4.61 7.38
N GLY A 102 10.45 -5.12 7.86
CA GLY A 102 10.06 -4.89 9.24
C GLY A 102 9.66 -3.46 9.52
N LEU A 103 9.03 -2.80 8.54
CA LEU A 103 8.66 -1.40 8.68
C LEU A 103 7.19 -1.25 9.05
N ARG A 104 6.88 -0.17 9.75
CA ARG A 104 5.51 0.23 10.04
C ARG A 104 5.07 1.25 9.02
N ILE A 105 3.83 1.13 8.57
CA ILE A 105 3.34 1.97 7.48
C ILE A 105 2.66 3.22 8.02
N VAL A 106 3.01 4.35 7.43
CA VAL A 106 2.40 5.64 7.73
C VAL A 106 1.63 6.07 6.49
N PRO A 107 0.29 5.98 6.50
CA PRO A 107 -0.51 6.28 5.30
C PRO A 107 -0.79 7.77 5.23
N LEU A 108 -0.05 8.47 4.40
CA LEU A 108 -0.21 9.92 4.25
C LEU A 108 -1.07 10.30 3.06
N CYS A 109 -0.94 9.61 1.93
CA CYS A 109 -1.79 9.94 0.79
C CYS A 109 -3.19 9.36 1.01
N SER A 110 -4.19 10.03 0.46
CA SER A 110 -5.57 9.63 0.68
C SER A 110 -5.82 8.21 0.20
N TYR A 111 -5.22 7.81 -0.92
CA TYR A 111 -5.45 6.46 -1.41
C TYR A 111 -4.92 5.42 -0.42
N SER A 112 -3.77 5.66 0.18
CA SER A 112 -3.23 4.70 1.14
C SER A 112 -4.14 4.58 2.36
N VAL A 113 -4.74 5.68 2.80
CA VAL A 113 -5.71 5.61 3.90
C VAL A 113 -6.90 4.77 3.47
N TYR A 114 -7.44 5.06 2.28
CA TYR A 114 -8.56 4.29 1.74
C TYR A 114 -8.24 2.81 1.68
N TYR A 115 -7.03 2.49 1.27
CA TYR A 115 -6.58 1.10 1.17
C TYR A 115 -6.73 0.38 2.51
N PHE A 116 -6.31 1.03 3.59
CA PHE A 116 -6.40 0.39 4.90
C PHE A 116 -7.79 0.44 5.50
N ILE A 117 -8.63 1.34 5.02
CA ILE A 117 -10.05 1.27 5.37
C ILE A 117 -10.64 0.01 4.75
N LYS A 118 -10.32 -0.24 3.49
CA LYS A 118 -10.89 -1.35 2.75
C LYS A 118 -10.30 -2.69 3.17
N PHE A 119 -9.00 -2.75 3.33
CA PHE A 119 -8.32 -4.00 3.67
C PHE A 119 -7.96 -4.02 5.14
N ARG A 120 -8.98 -4.26 5.95
CA ARG A 120 -8.88 -4.15 7.40
C ARG A 120 -7.81 -5.05 7.99
N ASP A 121 -7.64 -6.24 7.40
CA ASP A 121 -6.66 -7.20 7.91
C ASP A 121 -5.24 -6.66 7.87
N ARG A 122 -4.99 -5.72 6.99
CA ARG A 122 -3.63 -5.20 6.84
C ARG A 122 -3.29 -4.05 7.77
N ARG A 123 -4.27 -3.60 8.56
CA ARG A 123 -4.04 -2.50 9.50
C ARG A 123 -3.00 -2.85 10.55
N VAL A 124 -2.76 -4.14 10.76
CA VAL A 124 -1.73 -4.55 11.72
C VAL A 124 -0.36 -4.04 11.34
N LEU A 125 -0.16 -3.69 10.08
CA LEU A 125 1.12 -3.18 9.61
C LEU A 125 1.28 -1.68 9.78
N LEU A 126 0.22 -0.99 10.17
CA LEU A 126 0.27 0.46 10.34
C LEU A 126 1.09 0.83 11.58
N ALA A 127 1.68 2.02 11.54
CA ALA A 127 2.28 2.60 12.73
C ALA A 127 1.21 2.76 13.81
N ASP A 128 1.64 2.75 15.06
CA ASP A 128 0.74 2.64 16.18
C ASP A 128 -0.39 3.67 16.16
N GLU A 129 -0.05 4.91 15.86
CA GLU A 129 -1.05 5.98 15.91
C GLU A 129 -2.16 5.78 14.89
N TYR A 130 -1.87 5.09 13.80
CA TYR A 130 -2.89 4.80 12.78
C TYR A 130 -3.56 3.46 13.01
N ARG A 131 -2.78 2.50 13.50
CA ARG A 131 -3.33 1.18 13.78
C ARG A 131 -4.42 1.25 14.86
N ASP A 132 -4.26 2.16 15.80
CA ASP A 132 -5.20 2.27 16.91
C ASP A 132 -6.45 3.06 16.56
N MET A 133 -6.53 3.61 15.37
CA MET A 133 -7.73 4.33 14.93
C MET A 133 -8.86 3.37 14.65
N GLY A 134 -10.07 3.77 15.04
CA GLY A 134 -11.26 3.03 14.65
C GLY A 134 -11.69 3.38 13.25
N ASP A 135 -12.74 2.69 12.78
CA ASP A 135 -13.22 2.90 11.41
C ASP A 135 -13.59 4.35 11.17
N SER A 136 -14.35 4.94 12.09
CA SER A 136 -14.77 6.33 11.92
C SER A 136 -13.60 7.28 11.86
N GLU A 137 -12.62 7.03 12.72
CA GLU A 137 -11.44 7.89 12.75
C GLU A 137 -10.63 7.79 11.47
N LEU A 138 -10.51 6.58 10.93
CA LEU A 138 -9.80 6.41 9.67
C LEU A 138 -10.53 7.08 8.53
N GLU A 139 -11.87 6.99 8.53
CA GLU A 139 -12.65 7.63 7.50
C GLU A 139 -12.53 9.14 7.58
N GLU A 140 -12.51 9.68 8.78
CA GLU A 140 -12.31 11.12 8.93
C GLU A 140 -10.92 11.52 8.48
N TYR A 141 -9.92 10.74 8.85
CA TYR A 141 -8.55 10.98 8.43
C TYR A 141 -8.44 10.93 6.89
N TYR A 142 -9.14 9.99 6.27
CA TYR A 142 -9.19 9.91 4.82
C TYR A 142 -9.72 11.22 4.23
N ARG A 143 -10.80 11.73 4.78
CA ARG A 143 -11.38 12.97 4.28
C ARG A 143 -10.43 14.14 4.48
N GLU A 144 -9.74 14.17 5.59
CA GLU A 144 -8.74 15.21 5.84
C GLU A 144 -7.62 15.17 4.80
N ARG A 145 -7.10 13.98 4.55
CA ARG A 145 -6.02 13.86 3.58
C ARG A 145 -6.49 14.20 2.17
N LEU A 146 -7.70 13.80 1.84
CA LEU A 146 -8.27 14.13 0.55
C LEU A 146 -8.40 15.65 0.39
N GLY A 147 -8.88 16.32 1.42
CA GLY A 147 -8.98 17.77 1.41
C GLY A 147 -7.63 18.43 1.26
N TYR A 148 -6.64 17.93 1.98
CA TYR A 148 -5.28 18.45 1.89
C TYR A 148 -4.77 18.34 0.46
N GLU A 149 -4.96 17.18 -0.16
CA GLU A 149 -4.47 16.98 -1.52
C GLU A 149 -5.17 17.90 -2.51
N ARG A 150 -6.47 18.09 -2.33
CA ARG A 150 -7.22 18.99 -3.21
C ARG A 150 -6.75 20.42 -3.08
N SER A 151 -6.41 20.82 -1.87
CA SER A 151 -5.97 22.19 -1.63
C SER A 151 -4.60 22.47 -2.25
N LYS A 152 -3.82 21.41 -2.51
CA LYS A 152 -2.49 21.59 -3.08
C LYS A 152 -2.49 21.58 -4.59
N ARG A 153 -3.61 21.22 -5.21
CA ARG A 153 -3.67 21.21 -6.66
C ARG A 153 -3.87 22.61 -7.18
N PRO A 154 -3.17 22.98 -8.26
CA PRO A 154 -3.45 24.26 -8.89
C PRO A 154 -4.83 24.21 -9.53
N SER A 155 -5.50 25.35 -9.55
CA SER A 155 -6.86 25.45 -10.09
C SER A 155 -6.92 25.25 -11.58
#